data_d07ec26bcaebd28197dbe4b35bf35a07
#
_entry.id   d07ec26bcaebd28197dbe4b35bf35a07
#
_cell.length_a   1.000
_cell.length_b   1.000
_cell.length_c   1.000
_cell.angle_alpha   90.00
_cell.angle_beta   90.00
_cell.angle_gamma   90.00
#
_symmetry.space_group_name_H-M   'P 1'
#
loop_
_entity.id
_entity.type
_entity.pdbx_description
1 polymer ?
#
loop_
_entity_poly.entity_id
_entity_poly.type
_entity_poly.pdbx_seq_one_letter_code
_entity_poly.pdbx_strand_id
1 'polypeptide(L)'
;MNRLFLFFSLLIGNTAVSQSVILTFTHEVNHQPMRANKAYYTAQGDTFTITKFKYYLSNFSFISETEENIRLSPEYFLVSEDSAASKKVVLTGLPLGRYKAVSFMIGVDSIMNCTGAQSGALDPIYGMFWTWNSGYIMAKLEGTSPASRVPDHSLQFHIGGYRGAHQSQRMVRLNAPFVVAAEKTAVINLVADAATWFNGATPIRFSETSGFMTPGTIGDRIADNYSHMFSVKSK
;
A
#
# COMPACT_ATOMS: atom_id res chain seq x y z
N MET A 1 -65.91 -5.36 -31.45
CA MET A 1 -65.02 -4.23 -31.11
C MET A 1 -64.11 -4.67 -30.01
N ASN A 2 -62.93 -5.17 -30.37
CA ASN A 2 -61.89 -5.61 -29.40
C ASN A 2 -61.02 -4.40 -29.07
N ARG A 3 -61.01 -3.95 -27.80
CA ARG A 3 -60.10 -2.94 -27.31
C ARG A 3 -58.83 -3.64 -26.80
N LEU A 4 -57.74 -3.47 -27.52
CA LEU A 4 -56.39 -3.89 -27.14
C LEU A 4 -55.83 -2.89 -26.09
N PHE A 5 -55.67 -3.33 -24.84
CA PHE A 5 -54.97 -2.55 -23.82
C PHE A 5 -53.47 -2.81 -23.92
N LEU A 6 -52.73 -1.83 -24.39
CA LEU A 6 -51.27 -1.84 -24.38
C LEU A 6 -50.76 -1.47 -22.96
N PHE A 7 -50.24 -2.48 -22.26
CA PHE A 7 -49.50 -2.23 -21.00
C PHE A 7 -48.11 -1.71 -21.32
N PHE A 8 -47.88 -0.43 -21.04
CA PHE A 8 -46.56 0.18 -21.12
C PHE A 8 -45.84 -0.10 -19.78
N SER A 9 -44.97 -1.11 -19.78
CA SER A 9 -44.10 -1.40 -18.61
C SER A 9 -42.98 -0.37 -18.56
N LEU A 10 -43.04 0.55 -17.61
CA LEU A 10 -41.98 1.53 -17.33
C LEU A 10 -40.84 0.80 -16.66
N LEU A 11 -39.79 0.45 -17.42
CA LEU A 11 -38.51 0.00 -16.86
C LEU A 11 -37.82 1.18 -16.15
N ILE A 12 -38.03 1.29 -14.84
CA ILE A 12 -37.24 2.17 -13.98
C ILE A 12 -35.85 1.56 -13.88
N GLY A 13 -34.95 2.03 -14.72
CA GLY A 13 -33.53 1.70 -14.62
C GLY A 13 -32.99 2.22 -13.28
N ASN A 14 -32.82 1.34 -12.30
CA ASN A 14 -32.04 1.64 -11.13
C ASN A 14 -30.59 1.87 -11.58
N THR A 15 -30.17 3.12 -11.68
CA THR A 15 -28.74 3.46 -11.76
C THR A 15 -28.13 3.07 -10.41
N ALA A 16 -27.45 1.92 -10.37
CA ALA A 16 -26.65 1.55 -9.22
C ALA A 16 -25.54 2.62 -9.06
N VAL A 17 -25.74 3.56 -8.15
CA VAL A 17 -24.68 4.51 -7.77
C VAL A 17 -23.60 3.67 -7.09
N SER A 18 -22.49 3.48 -7.79
CA SER A 18 -21.34 2.78 -7.25
C SER A 18 -20.79 3.59 -6.08
N GLN A 19 -20.95 3.02 -4.88
CA GLN A 19 -20.41 3.60 -3.66
C GLN A 19 -18.90 3.39 -3.66
N SER A 20 -18.16 4.48 -3.46
CA SER A 20 -16.71 4.45 -3.42
C SER A 20 -16.17 4.85 -2.05
N VAL A 21 -15.11 4.19 -1.66
CA VAL A 21 -14.26 4.59 -0.53
C VAL A 21 -12.92 5.03 -1.10
N ILE A 22 -12.45 6.19 -0.69
CA ILE A 22 -11.17 6.73 -1.09
C ILE A 22 -10.21 6.63 0.09
N LEU A 23 -9.10 5.92 -0.10
CA LEU A 23 -7.96 5.99 0.81
C LEU A 23 -6.96 6.99 0.24
N THR A 24 -6.59 7.99 1.03
CA THR A 24 -5.53 8.95 0.67
C THR A 24 -4.31 8.67 1.53
N PHE A 25 -3.12 8.75 0.93
CA PHE A 25 -1.85 8.48 1.61
C PHE A 25 -1.00 9.74 1.69
N THR A 26 -0.57 10.10 2.89
CA THR A 26 0.46 11.11 3.12
C THR A 26 1.73 10.38 3.55
N HIS A 27 2.86 10.67 2.89
CA HIS A 27 4.13 10.08 3.29
C HIS A 27 4.85 10.99 4.28
N GLU A 28 5.35 10.39 5.34
CA GLU A 28 6.11 11.07 6.40
C GLU A 28 7.42 10.34 6.69
N VAL A 29 8.31 11.03 7.37
CA VAL A 29 9.52 10.47 7.99
C VAL A 29 9.65 11.09 9.37
N ASN A 30 9.56 10.29 10.43
CA ASN A 30 9.53 10.75 11.82
C ASN A 30 8.46 11.83 12.03
N HIS A 31 7.23 11.56 11.59
CA HIS A 31 6.07 12.47 11.71
C HIS A 31 6.23 13.82 10.99
N GLN A 32 7.19 13.96 10.09
CA GLN A 32 7.36 15.14 9.24
C GLN A 32 7.04 14.79 7.78
N PRO A 33 6.40 15.68 7.03
CA PRO A 33 6.13 15.44 5.61
C PRO A 33 7.40 15.01 4.87
N MET A 34 7.32 13.91 4.13
CA MET A 34 8.43 13.43 3.31
C MET A 34 8.77 14.46 2.24
N ARG A 35 10.04 14.73 2.06
CA ARG A 35 10.58 15.58 1.00
C ARG A 35 11.84 14.94 0.43
N ALA A 36 11.93 14.89 -0.89
CA ALA A 36 13.11 14.39 -1.57
C ALA A 36 14.39 15.11 -1.10
N ASN A 37 15.45 14.36 -0.92
CA ASN A 37 16.79 14.84 -0.52
C ASN A 37 16.84 15.62 0.81
N LYS A 38 15.76 15.66 1.60
CA LYS A 38 15.81 16.19 2.95
C LYS A 38 16.52 15.18 3.85
N ALA A 39 17.39 15.67 4.74
CA ALA A 39 18.04 14.83 5.75
C ALA A 39 17.06 14.47 6.88
N TYR A 40 17.04 13.19 7.22
CA TYR A 40 16.30 12.60 8.33
C TYR A 40 17.24 11.79 9.20
N TYR A 41 16.76 11.34 10.36
CA TYR A 41 17.55 10.55 11.31
C TYR A 41 16.81 9.29 11.68
N THR A 42 17.54 8.18 11.78
CA THR A 42 17.03 6.97 12.43
C THR A 42 17.05 7.13 13.94
N ALA A 43 16.32 6.27 14.66
CA ALA A 43 16.40 6.24 16.13
C ALA A 43 17.80 5.88 16.65
N GLN A 44 18.66 5.26 15.82
CA GLN A 44 20.04 4.91 16.12
C GLN A 44 21.04 6.04 15.80
N GLY A 45 20.55 7.18 15.29
CA GLY A 45 21.36 8.36 14.97
C GLY A 45 21.95 8.39 13.56
N ASP A 46 21.69 7.40 12.71
CA ASP A 46 22.12 7.43 11.32
C ASP A 46 21.35 8.52 10.54
N THR A 47 22.05 9.38 9.84
CA THR A 47 21.45 10.37 8.94
C THR A 47 21.15 9.73 7.59
N PHE A 48 20.02 10.07 6.96
CA PHE A 48 19.67 9.58 5.63
C PHE A 48 18.78 10.54 4.86
N THR A 49 18.77 10.37 3.54
CA THR A 49 17.82 11.01 2.63
C THR A 49 16.98 9.94 1.94
N ILE A 50 15.83 10.34 1.39
CA ILE A 50 14.99 9.47 0.56
C ILE A 50 14.88 10.11 -0.82
N THR A 51 15.13 9.33 -1.86
CA THR A 51 14.97 9.72 -3.26
C THR A 51 13.82 8.98 -3.96
N LYS A 52 13.50 7.75 -3.49
CA LYS A 52 12.34 6.98 -3.95
C LYS A 52 11.66 6.29 -2.80
N PHE A 53 10.33 6.30 -2.83
CA PHE A 53 9.50 5.55 -1.90
C PHE A 53 8.25 5.06 -2.63
N LYS A 54 8.16 3.73 -2.78
CA LYS A 54 7.07 3.05 -3.51
C LYS A 54 6.66 1.78 -2.78
N TYR A 55 5.38 1.43 -2.84
CA TYR A 55 4.89 0.15 -2.32
C TYR A 55 3.60 -0.25 -3.02
N TYR A 56 3.37 -1.55 -3.12
CA TYR A 56 2.08 -2.08 -3.55
C TYR A 56 1.12 -2.19 -2.39
N LEU A 57 -0.17 -1.96 -2.70
CA LEU A 57 -1.30 -2.26 -1.84
C LEU A 57 -2.28 -3.17 -2.59
N SER A 58 -2.79 -4.19 -1.90
CA SER A 58 -3.73 -5.16 -2.46
C SER A 58 -4.62 -5.78 -1.38
N ASN A 59 -5.52 -6.69 -1.77
CA ASN A 59 -6.33 -7.52 -0.89
C ASN A 59 -7.08 -6.71 0.19
N PHE A 60 -7.80 -5.68 -0.25
CA PHE A 60 -8.55 -4.81 0.65
C PHE A 60 -9.75 -5.52 1.26
N SER A 61 -9.95 -5.32 2.54
CA SER A 61 -11.15 -5.72 3.26
C SER A 61 -11.55 -4.69 4.32
N PHE A 62 -12.82 -4.70 4.68
CA PHE A 62 -13.41 -3.76 5.63
C PHE A 62 -14.18 -4.52 6.70
N ILE A 63 -14.03 -4.11 7.94
CA ILE A 63 -14.72 -4.70 9.09
C ILE A 63 -15.91 -3.82 9.45
N SER A 64 -17.12 -4.35 9.34
CA SER A 64 -18.33 -3.65 9.75
C SER A 64 -18.42 -3.49 11.28
N GLU A 65 -19.30 -2.64 11.76
CA GLU A 65 -19.59 -2.55 13.21
C GLU A 65 -20.15 -3.87 13.77
N THR A 66 -20.77 -4.71 12.93
CA THR A 66 -21.28 -6.05 13.30
C THR A 66 -20.24 -7.16 13.17
N GLU A 67 -18.94 -6.84 13.08
CA GLU A 67 -17.81 -7.77 12.95
C GLU A 67 -17.74 -8.54 11.60
N GLU A 68 -18.57 -8.22 10.62
CA GLU A 68 -18.49 -8.83 9.31
C GLU A 68 -17.26 -8.35 8.55
N ASN A 69 -16.49 -9.27 7.96
CA ASN A 69 -15.33 -8.95 7.13
C ASN A 69 -15.70 -8.99 5.65
N ILE A 70 -15.84 -7.81 5.06
CA ILE A 70 -16.23 -7.63 3.66
C ILE A 70 -14.96 -7.45 2.84
N ARG A 71 -14.64 -8.46 2.02
CA ARG A 71 -13.52 -8.45 1.09
C ARG A 71 -13.94 -7.89 -0.26
N LEU A 72 -13.13 -7.00 -0.80
CA LEU A 72 -13.30 -6.53 -2.18
C LEU A 72 -12.62 -7.48 -3.17
N SER A 73 -13.02 -7.37 -4.44
CA SER A 73 -12.31 -8.04 -5.53
C SER A 73 -10.83 -7.68 -5.53
N PRO A 74 -9.94 -8.61 -5.90
CA PRO A 74 -8.51 -8.32 -5.94
C PRO A 74 -8.21 -7.19 -6.91
N GLU A 75 -7.63 -6.11 -6.37
CA GLU A 75 -7.07 -4.99 -7.13
C GLU A 75 -5.69 -4.67 -6.59
N TYR A 76 -4.81 -4.16 -7.45
CA TYR A 76 -3.44 -3.82 -7.11
C TYR A 76 -3.19 -2.34 -7.37
N PHE A 77 -2.63 -1.66 -6.41
CA PHE A 77 -2.30 -0.24 -6.48
C PHE A 77 -0.83 -0.04 -6.18
N LEU A 78 -0.14 0.68 -7.05
CA LEU A 78 1.22 1.14 -6.79
C LEU A 78 1.17 2.56 -6.26
N VAL A 79 1.49 2.72 -4.98
CA VAL A 79 1.63 4.04 -4.35
C VAL A 79 3.08 4.49 -4.45
N SER A 80 3.30 5.71 -4.93
CA SER A 80 4.64 6.29 -5.15
C SER A 80 4.70 7.72 -4.62
N GLU A 81 5.82 8.08 -3.97
CA GLU A 81 6.05 9.49 -3.58
C GLU A 81 6.10 10.41 -4.78
N ASP A 82 6.64 9.95 -5.91
CA ASP A 82 6.79 10.73 -7.14
C ASP A 82 5.46 11.01 -7.87
N SER A 83 4.34 10.39 -7.45
CA SER A 83 3.04 10.51 -8.10
C SER A 83 1.94 10.88 -7.12
N ALA A 84 1.49 12.12 -7.14
CA ALA A 84 0.37 12.57 -6.30
C ALA A 84 -0.92 11.79 -6.59
N ALA A 85 -1.16 11.42 -7.85
CA ALA A 85 -2.35 10.65 -8.25
C ALA A 85 -2.34 9.23 -7.64
N SER A 86 -1.18 8.60 -7.51
CA SER A 86 -1.05 7.25 -6.95
C SER A 86 -1.32 7.20 -5.43
N LYS A 87 -1.23 8.34 -4.75
CA LYS A 87 -1.53 8.47 -3.32
C LYS A 87 -3.04 8.50 -3.03
N LYS A 88 -3.88 8.32 -4.05
CA LYS A 88 -5.34 8.23 -3.94
C LYS A 88 -5.81 6.90 -4.51
N VAL A 89 -6.17 5.99 -3.61
CA VAL A 89 -6.73 4.67 -3.96
C VAL A 89 -8.24 4.76 -3.89
N VAL A 90 -8.92 4.45 -4.98
CA VAL A 90 -10.39 4.44 -5.08
C VAL A 90 -10.86 3.00 -5.09
N LEU A 91 -11.67 2.63 -4.13
CA LEU A 91 -12.22 1.30 -3.97
C LEU A 91 -13.75 1.36 -4.17
N THR A 92 -14.29 0.45 -4.95
CA THR A 92 -15.71 0.37 -5.26
C THR A 92 -16.32 -0.93 -4.77
N GLY A 93 -17.65 -1.00 -4.69
CA GLY A 93 -18.36 -2.23 -4.35
C GLY A 93 -18.52 -2.49 -2.86
N LEU A 94 -18.20 -1.53 -1.99
CA LEU A 94 -18.44 -1.67 -0.57
C LEU A 94 -19.92 -1.36 -0.26
N PRO A 95 -20.68 -2.27 0.41
CA PRO A 95 -22.07 -2.06 0.77
C PRO A 95 -22.28 -0.83 1.66
N LEU A 96 -23.49 -0.27 1.61
CA LEU A 96 -23.93 0.76 2.57
C LEU A 96 -23.80 0.22 4.00
N GLY A 97 -23.30 1.05 4.91
CA GLY A 97 -23.15 0.62 6.29
C GLY A 97 -22.12 1.41 7.07
N ARG A 98 -21.96 1.00 8.33
CA ARG A 98 -20.98 1.55 9.26
C ARG A 98 -19.81 0.57 9.40
N TYR A 99 -18.63 1.08 9.30
CA TYR A 99 -17.37 0.31 9.32
C TYR A 99 -16.47 0.85 10.42
N LYS A 100 -15.70 -0.03 11.05
CA LYS A 100 -14.78 0.32 12.14
C LYS A 100 -13.30 0.15 11.78
N ALA A 101 -13.00 -0.63 10.74
CA ALA A 101 -11.62 -0.88 10.37
C ALA A 101 -11.49 -1.12 8.86
N VAL A 102 -10.31 -0.80 8.33
CA VAL A 102 -9.82 -1.18 7.02
C VAL A 102 -8.63 -2.13 7.19
N SER A 103 -8.55 -3.14 6.32
CA SER A 103 -7.38 -4.01 6.21
C SER A 103 -6.94 -4.12 4.75
N PHE A 104 -5.62 -4.21 4.54
CA PHE A 104 -5.01 -4.38 3.23
C PHE A 104 -3.65 -5.06 3.35
N MET A 105 -3.17 -5.60 2.24
CA MET A 105 -1.84 -6.17 2.13
C MET A 105 -0.86 -5.12 1.61
N ILE A 106 0.31 -5.01 2.22
CA ILE A 106 1.49 -4.40 1.60
C ILE A 106 2.10 -5.47 0.72
N GLY A 107 2.08 -5.23 -0.61
CA GLY A 107 2.66 -6.15 -1.59
C GLY A 107 1.67 -6.71 -2.59
N VAL A 108 2.16 -7.70 -3.34
CA VAL A 108 1.43 -8.48 -4.34
C VAL A 108 1.34 -9.91 -3.84
N ASP A 109 0.16 -10.50 -3.84
CA ASP A 109 -0.03 -11.86 -3.33
C ASP A 109 0.72 -12.92 -4.15
N SER A 110 0.89 -14.10 -3.56
CA SER A 110 1.69 -15.17 -4.15
C SER A 110 1.10 -15.69 -5.46
N ILE A 111 -0.21 -15.68 -5.61
CA ILE A 111 -0.88 -16.15 -6.84
C ILE A 111 -0.49 -15.23 -8.01
N MET A 112 -0.63 -13.91 -7.82
CA MET A 112 -0.27 -12.94 -8.85
C MET A 112 1.23 -12.90 -9.11
N ASN A 113 2.07 -13.09 -8.11
CA ASN A 113 3.52 -13.22 -8.31
C ASN A 113 3.89 -14.43 -9.20
N CYS A 114 3.16 -15.55 -9.10
CA CYS A 114 3.39 -16.74 -9.92
C CYS A 114 2.99 -16.57 -11.39
N THR A 115 2.16 -15.58 -11.72
CA THR A 115 1.72 -15.34 -13.10
C THR A 115 2.71 -14.53 -13.95
N GLY A 116 3.83 -14.09 -13.36
CA GLY A 116 4.85 -13.28 -14.03
C GLY A 116 4.47 -11.82 -14.17
N ALA A 117 5.11 -11.13 -15.10
CA ALA A 117 4.89 -9.71 -15.38
C ALA A 117 3.46 -9.45 -15.88
N GLN A 118 2.81 -8.43 -15.35
CA GLN A 118 1.45 -8.00 -15.68
C GLN A 118 1.44 -6.56 -16.20
N SER A 119 0.28 -6.07 -16.59
CA SER A 119 0.03 -4.69 -17.01
C SER A 119 -0.57 -3.84 -15.88
N GLY A 120 -0.90 -2.57 -16.18
CA GLY A 120 -1.53 -1.66 -15.23
C GLY A 120 -0.58 -1.29 -14.09
N ALA A 121 -1.05 -1.31 -12.85
CA ALA A 121 -0.22 -0.99 -11.68
C ALA A 121 0.96 -1.97 -11.50
N LEU A 122 0.83 -3.18 -12.04
CA LEU A 122 1.82 -4.25 -11.97
C LEU A 122 2.79 -4.28 -13.16
N ASP A 123 2.76 -3.27 -14.05
CA ASP A 123 3.67 -3.21 -15.18
C ASP A 123 5.14 -3.05 -14.71
N PRO A 124 6.06 -3.90 -15.20
CA PRO A 124 7.49 -3.81 -14.91
C PRO A 124 8.14 -2.46 -15.19
N ILE A 125 7.55 -1.64 -16.09
CA ILE A 125 8.03 -0.28 -16.42
C ILE A 125 8.16 0.61 -15.17
N TYR A 126 7.38 0.34 -14.11
CA TYR A 126 7.48 1.08 -12.85
C TYR A 126 8.70 0.71 -12.00
N GLY A 127 9.51 -0.26 -12.47
CA GLY A 127 10.73 -0.70 -11.78
C GLY A 127 10.46 -1.41 -10.44
N MET A 128 9.31 -2.09 -10.33
CA MET A 128 8.87 -2.82 -9.14
C MET A 128 8.77 -4.33 -9.41
N PHE A 129 9.53 -4.84 -10.38
CA PHE A 129 9.57 -6.25 -10.74
C PHE A 129 11.02 -6.70 -10.96
N TRP A 130 11.38 -7.84 -10.36
CA TRP A 130 12.68 -8.48 -10.59
C TRP A 130 12.60 -9.46 -11.75
N THR A 131 13.25 -9.14 -12.86
CA THR A 131 13.33 -10.03 -14.03
C THR A 131 14.14 -11.28 -13.75
N TRP A 132 15.19 -11.17 -12.94
CA TRP A 132 16.08 -12.27 -12.56
C TRP A 132 15.47 -13.27 -11.57
N ASN A 133 14.43 -12.87 -10.79
CA ASN A 133 13.75 -13.69 -9.80
C ASN A 133 12.24 -13.85 -10.08
N SER A 134 11.77 -13.30 -11.20
CA SER A 134 10.38 -13.35 -11.67
C SER A 134 9.36 -13.04 -10.56
N GLY A 135 9.60 -11.97 -9.79
CA GLY A 135 8.73 -11.58 -8.68
C GLY A 135 8.66 -10.09 -8.44
N TYR A 136 7.56 -9.64 -7.84
CA TYR A 136 7.35 -8.23 -7.52
C TYR A 136 8.16 -7.79 -6.30
N ILE A 137 8.61 -6.54 -6.34
CA ILE A 137 9.14 -5.80 -5.19
C ILE A 137 7.92 -5.29 -4.43
N MET A 138 7.69 -5.79 -3.22
CA MET A 138 6.51 -5.41 -2.42
C MET A 138 6.56 -3.95 -1.99
N ALA A 139 7.76 -3.51 -1.60
CA ALA A 139 8.03 -2.13 -1.22
C ALA A 139 9.49 -1.77 -1.52
N LYS A 140 9.72 -0.50 -1.93
CA LYS A 140 11.02 0.03 -2.35
C LYS A 140 11.29 1.36 -1.66
N LEU A 141 12.49 1.49 -1.09
CA LEU A 141 13.03 2.74 -0.60
C LEU A 141 14.46 2.90 -1.11
N GLU A 142 14.74 4.04 -1.76
CA GLU A 142 16.09 4.41 -2.18
C GLU A 142 16.47 5.78 -1.62
N GLY A 143 17.73 6.00 -1.39
CA GLY A 143 18.25 7.24 -0.85
C GLY A 143 19.76 7.22 -0.64
N THR A 144 20.25 8.03 0.28
CA THR A 144 21.67 8.06 0.68
C THR A 144 21.82 8.17 2.19
N SER A 145 22.95 7.71 2.70
CA SER A 145 23.36 7.91 4.10
C SER A 145 24.88 7.98 4.21
N PRO A 146 25.45 8.94 4.92
CA PRO A 146 26.89 8.96 5.20
C PRO A 146 27.38 7.71 5.93
N ALA A 147 26.50 6.99 6.65
CA ALA A 147 26.82 5.74 7.32
C ALA A 147 26.93 4.55 6.35
N SER A 148 26.37 4.66 5.14
CA SER A 148 26.49 3.62 4.11
C SER A 148 27.93 3.49 3.61
N ARG A 149 28.41 2.23 3.52
CA ARG A 149 29.76 1.89 3.06
C ARG A 149 29.84 1.54 1.58
N VAL A 150 28.72 1.55 0.87
CA VAL A 150 28.70 1.29 -0.57
C VAL A 150 28.99 2.59 -1.34
N PRO A 151 29.39 2.51 -2.64
CA PRO A 151 29.64 3.67 -3.47
C PRO A 151 28.49 4.68 -3.44
N ASP A 152 28.83 5.97 -3.53
CA ASP A 152 27.89 7.10 -3.50
C ASP A 152 27.05 7.18 -2.21
N HIS A 153 27.46 6.47 -1.16
CA HIS A 153 26.71 6.36 0.09
C HIS A 153 25.26 5.95 -0.11
N SER A 154 24.99 5.16 -1.17
CA SER A 154 23.63 4.81 -1.57
C SER A 154 22.94 3.89 -0.57
N LEU A 155 21.62 4.05 -0.49
CA LEU A 155 20.69 3.13 0.19
C LEU A 155 19.74 2.56 -0.85
N GLN A 156 19.65 1.22 -0.93
CA GLN A 156 18.80 0.54 -1.91
C GLN A 156 18.06 -0.64 -1.26
N PHE A 157 16.87 -0.38 -0.74
CA PHE A 157 16.02 -1.38 -0.13
C PHE A 157 14.87 -1.73 -1.08
N HIS A 158 15.01 -2.82 -1.82
CA HIS A 158 14.00 -3.40 -2.69
C HIS A 158 13.50 -4.68 -2.02
N ILE A 159 12.44 -4.59 -1.28
CA ILE A 159 11.95 -5.69 -0.44
C ILE A 159 10.95 -6.52 -1.21
N GLY A 160 11.26 -7.77 -1.45
CA GLY A 160 10.43 -8.74 -2.16
C GLY A 160 10.64 -10.14 -1.61
N GLY A 161 9.85 -11.07 -2.10
CA GLY A 161 9.76 -12.43 -1.63
C GLY A 161 8.29 -12.80 -1.37
N TYR A 162 7.83 -13.90 -1.95
CA TYR A 162 6.42 -14.27 -1.91
C TYR A 162 6.18 -15.77 -1.69
N ARG A 163 7.26 -16.55 -1.53
CA ARG A 163 7.19 -18.02 -1.36
C ARG A 163 8.31 -18.55 -0.48
N GLY A 164 8.12 -19.79 0.00
CA GLY A 164 9.10 -20.47 0.84
C GLY A 164 9.25 -19.80 2.20
N ALA A 165 10.48 -19.79 2.71
CA ALA A 165 10.80 -19.26 4.03
C ALA A 165 10.82 -17.71 4.11
N HIS A 166 10.91 -17.04 2.95
CA HIS A 166 11.05 -15.57 2.87
C HIS A 166 9.87 -14.94 2.15
N GLN A 167 8.99 -14.36 2.92
CA GLN A 167 7.79 -13.68 2.44
C GLN A 167 7.75 -12.29 3.05
N SER A 168 7.68 -11.28 2.19
CA SER A 168 7.68 -9.87 2.60
C SER A 168 6.33 -9.18 2.44
N GLN A 169 5.28 -9.91 2.02
CA GLN A 169 3.91 -9.39 2.11
C GLN A 169 3.53 -9.26 3.59
N ARG A 170 2.83 -8.19 3.93
CA ARG A 170 2.31 -7.98 5.30
C ARG A 170 0.89 -7.47 5.27
N MET A 171 0.03 -8.09 6.07
CA MET A 171 -1.32 -7.58 6.30
C MET A 171 -1.28 -6.45 7.31
N VAL A 172 -1.95 -5.36 6.96
CA VAL A 172 -2.16 -4.20 7.83
C VAL A 172 -3.63 -4.14 8.20
N ARG A 173 -3.93 -3.83 9.45
CA ARG A 173 -5.29 -3.52 9.93
C ARG A 173 -5.26 -2.24 10.73
N LEU A 174 -6.12 -1.30 10.35
CA LEU A 174 -6.23 0.01 11.00
C LEU A 174 -7.65 0.22 11.52
N ASN A 175 -7.77 0.67 12.75
CA ASN A 175 -9.03 1.16 13.28
C ASN A 175 -9.33 2.52 12.61
N ALA A 176 -10.31 2.54 11.75
CA ALA A 176 -10.69 3.68 10.94
C ALA A 176 -12.22 3.71 10.83
N PRO A 177 -12.95 4.26 11.79
CA PRO A 177 -14.41 4.30 11.72
C PRO A 177 -14.88 5.26 10.62
N PHE A 178 -15.78 4.76 9.76
CA PHE A 178 -16.39 5.54 8.68
C PHE A 178 -17.76 5.00 8.31
N VAL A 179 -18.48 5.75 7.48
CA VAL A 179 -19.81 5.39 6.99
C VAL A 179 -19.81 5.41 5.46
N VAL A 180 -20.31 4.35 4.85
CA VAL A 180 -20.65 4.30 3.44
C VAL A 180 -22.14 4.62 3.31
N ALA A 181 -22.47 5.74 2.71
CA ALA A 181 -23.84 6.19 2.49
C ALA A 181 -24.11 6.37 0.99
N ALA A 182 -25.38 6.33 0.61
CA ALA A 182 -25.80 6.63 -0.76
C ALA A 182 -25.33 8.04 -1.17
N GLU A 183 -24.85 8.16 -2.39
CA GLU A 183 -24.43 9.44 -3.00
C GLU A 183 -23.30 10.18 -2.28
N LYS A 184 -22.61 9.51 -1.34
CA LYS A 184 -21.47 10.07 -0.62
C LYS A 184 -20.25 9.17 -0.73
N THR A 185 -19.13 9.78 -1.12
CA THR A 185 -17.84 9.12 -1.10
C THR A 185 -17.26 9.21 0.32
N ALA A 186 -16.95 8.06 0.90
CA ALA A 186 -16.20 8.01 2.16
C ALA A 186 -14.71 8.24 1.89
N VAL A 187 -14.05 9.03 2.74
CA VAL A 187 -12.61 9.29 2.62
C VAL A 187 -11.92 8.91 3.92
N ILE A 188 -10.89 8.09 3.82
CA ILE A 188 -10.02 7.69 4.93
C ILE A 188 -8.62 8.23 4.63
N ASN A 189 -8.13 9.13 5.49
CA ASN A 189 -6.81 9.71 5.33
C ASN A 189 -5.80 8.89 6.14
N LEU A 190 -4.78 8.39 5.47
CA LEU A 190 -3.74 7.55 6.04
C LEU A 190 -2.37 8.23 5.93
N VAL A 191 -1.54 7.96 6.91
CA VAL A 191 -0.12 8.32 6.90
C VAL A 191 0.69 7.05 6.73
N ALA A 192 1.76 7.11 5.92
CA ALA A 192 2.80 6.10 5.83
C ALA A 192 4.13 6.73 6.27
N ASP A 193 4.61 6.37 7.47
CA ASP A 193 5.89 6.86 8.00
C ASP A 193 7.03 5.91 7.61
N ALA A 194 7.87 6.35 6.66
CA ALA A 194 8.98 5.56 6.15
C ALA A 194 10.10 5.32 7.16
N ALA A 195 10.21 6.13 8.23
CA ALA A 195 11.20 5.90 9.28
C ALA A 195 10.99 4.57 10.02
N THR A 196 9.76 4.07 10.03
CA THR A 196 9.41 2.77 10.62
C THR A 196 10.21 1.61 10.02
N TRP A 197 10.61 1.69 8.74
CA TRP A 197 11.44 0.68 8.09
C TRP A 197 12.74 0.39 8.84
N PHE A 198 13.30 1.41 9.47
CA PHE A 198 14.62 1.36 10.14
C PHE A 198 14.52 1.38 11.66
N ASN A 199 13.41 1.91 12.18
CA ASN A 199 13.19 2.15 13.61
C ASN A 199 12.24 1.12 14.28
N GLY A 200 11.88 0.03 13.60
CA GLY A 200 10.98 -0.99 14.13
C GLY A 200 11.61 -1.86 15.22
N ALA A 201 10.92 -2.94 15.58
CA ALA A 201 11.37 -3.90 16.60
C ALA A 201 12.78 -4.46 16.32
N THR A 202 13.16 -4.51 15.05
CA THR A 202 14.51 -4.89 14.62
C THR A 202 15.15 -3.72 13.89
N PRO A 203 15.90 -2.86 14.59
CA PRO A 203 16.54 -1.71 13.97
C PRO A 203 17.50 -2.10 12.86
N ILE A 204 17.57 -1.26 11.82
CA ILE A 204 18.51 -1.39 10.69
C ILE A 204 19.54 -0.28 10.78
N ARG A 205 20.82 -0.67 10.84
CA ARG A 205 21.94 0.27 10.80
C ARG A 205 22.54 0.32 9.40
N PHE A 206 22.70 1.51 8.85
CA PHE A 206 23.19 1.66 7.47
C PHE A 206 24.68 1.33 7.31
N SER A 207 25.45 1.36 8.39
CA SER A 207 26.82 0.87 8.40
C SER A 207 26.95 -0.65 8.23
N GLU A 208 25.88 -1.39 8.54
CA GLU A 208 25.83 -2.86 8.45
C GLU A 208 25.03 -3.30 7.22
N THR A 209 23.94 -2.59 6.89
CA THR A 209 23.01 -2.93 5.83
C THR A 209 22.62 -1.67 5.07
N SER A 210 23.29 -1.39 3.96
CA SER A 210 23.03 -0.22 3.11
C SER A 210 22.02 -0.51 1.99
N GLY A 211 21.63 -1.78 1.80
CA GLY A 211 20.65 -2.19 0.80
C GLY A 211 20.35 -3.67 0.88
N PHE A 212 19.24 -4.03 0.29
CA PHE A 212 18.78 -5.40 0.22
C PHE A 212 17.85 -5.57 -0.99
N MET A 213 18.20 -6.49 -1.91
CA MET A 213 17.50 -6.66 -3.20
C MET A 213 17.28 -8.15 -3.55
N THR A 214 17.17 -8.99 -2.54
CA THR A 214 16.88 -10.43 -2.71
C THR A 214 15.86 -10.87 -1.65
N PRO A 215 15.09 -11.96 -1.83
CA PRO A 215 14.37 -12.57 -0.73
C PRO A 215 15.35 -13.06 0.35
N GLY A 216 15.05 -12.83 1.63
CA GLY A 216 15.91 -13.26 2.72
C GLY A 216 15.56 -12.63 4.07
N THR A 217 16.23 -13.06 5.13
CA THR A 217 15.94 -12.67 6.52
C THR A 217 15.95 -11.16 6.75
N ILE A 218 16.87 -10.41 6.10
CA ILE A 218 16.90 -8.95 6.22
C ILE A 218 15.64 -8.34 5.61
N GLY A 219 15.20 -8.85 4.44
CA GLY A 219 13.96 -8.43 3.80
C GLY A 219 12.75 -8.71 4.69
N ASP A 220 12.70 -9.87 5.34
CA ASP A 220 11.61 -10.22 6.26
C ASP A 220 11.56 -9.28 7.47
N ARG A 221 12.73 -8.95 8.06
CA ARG A 221 12.83 -7.99 9.18
C ARG A 221 12.37 -6.59 8.81
N ILE A 222 12.77 -6.10 7.62
CA ILE A 222 12.30 -4.82 7.11
C ILE A 222 10.80 -4.87 6.83
N ALA A 223 10.29 -6.02 6.32
CA ALA A 223 8.86 -6.20 6.10
C ALA A 223 8.06 -6.17 7.42
N ASP A 224 8.56 -6.80 8.47
CA ASP A 224 7.96 -6.71 9.80
C ASP A 224 7.94 -5.25 10.29
N ASN A 225 9.01 -4.52 10.10
CA ASN A 225 9.09 -3.11 10.48
C ASN A 225 8.09 -2.26 9.67
N TYR A 226 8.06 -2.35 8.34
CA TYR A 226 7.15 -1.52 7.54
C TYR A 226 5.67 -1.92 7.68
N SER A 227 5.35 -3.10 8.21
CA SER A 227 3.97 -3.47 8.51
C SER A 227 3.29 -2.48 9.48
N HIS A 228 4.08 -1.76 10.27
CA HIS A 228 3.66 -0.77 11.24
C HIS A 228 3.76 0.68 10.73
N MET A 229 4.08 0.91 9.45
CA MET A 229 4.27 2.28 8.94
C MET A 229 2.97 3.06 8.77
N PHE A 230 1.83 2.38 8.74
CA PHE A 230 0.55 3.03 8.48
C PHE A 230 -0.18 3.43 9.76
N SER A 231 -0.78 4.61 9.72
CA SER A 231 -1.70 5.10 10.74
C SER A 231 -2.83 5.90 10.10
N VAL A 232 -3.96 6.04 10.82
CA VAL A 232 -5.04 6.95 10.41
C VAL A 232 -4.63 8.37 10.80
N LYS A 233 -4.71 9.30 9.85
CA LYS A 233 -4.40 10.71 10.11
C LYS A 233 -5.46 11.30 11.04
N SER A 234 -5.03 11.80 12.19
CA SER A 234 -5.90 12.58 13.10
C SER A 234 -6.46 13.80 12.36
N LYS A 235 -7.74 14.11 12.66
CA LYS A 235 -8.41 15.29 12.11
C LYS A 235 -7.85 16.57 12.70
#